data_d451d94bb9e442a69ff724939f7e764b
#
_entry.id   d451d94bb9e442a69ff724939f7e764b
#
_cell.length_a   1.000
_cell.length_b   1.000
_cell.length_c   1.000
_cell.angle_alpha   90.00
_cell.angle_beta   90.00
_cell.angle_gamma   90.00
#
_symmetry.space_group_name_H-M   'P 1'
#
loop_
_entity.id
_entity.type
_entity.pdbx_description
1 polymer ?
#
loop_
_entity_poly.entity_id
_entity_poly.type
_entity_poly.pdbx_seq_one_letter_code
_entity_poly.pdbx_strand_id
1 'polypeptide(L)'
;MPKKATVIIVNYNGISHLDDCISSVLKQSYTNFEVIFVDNHSSDGSLEYARSKFPNLTFVVTDENLGYAGGINRGLAHATGEYIAPLNIDTEVTPNWLGSMVAFLDENLQAGAVTPKVLLFDDRTKINAQGLNIHITGLGFCRNLGKKDDSSVVPEKVPGVSGCSYLIRRQLLEQMGGAPAWCFMGNDDVIVSWLLRLMGYEIYCLPESIAYHKYNLKMSPEKLFRLEKNRQILLLSTLKPLTLLACLPIFLAVELLIIIYALAKGRSYIKAKLGALASLWRERRHVKQRRREYQLLRKISDFALFRRLKWNLEWAQLLHITR
;
A
#
# COMPACT_ATOMS: atom_id res chain seq x y z
N MET A 1 -19.92 -18.47 11.13
CA MET A 1 -19.51 -17.33 11.98
C MET A 1 -18.63 -16.41 11.15
N PRO A 2 -18.73 -15.07 11.29
CA PRO A 2 -17.83 -14.17 10.57
C PRO A 2 -16.38 -14.46 10.96
N LYS A 3 -15.49 -14.35 9.99
CA LYS A 3 -14.07 -14.69 10.17
C LYS A 3 -13.35 -13.60 10.95
N LYS A 4 -12.44 -13.99 11.85
CA LYS A 4 -11.67 -13.05 12.66
C LYS A 4 -10.76 -12.17 11.79
N ALA A 5 -10.70 -10.88 12.09
CA ALA A 5 -9.77 -9.93 11.48
C ALA A 5 -8.68 -9.50 12.47
N THR A 6 -7.48 -9.21 11.97
CA THR A 6 -6.41 -8.56 12.72
C THR A 6 -6.11 -7.21 12.10
N VAL A 7 -6.29 -6.14 12.88
CA VAL A 7 -5.86 -4.79 12.50
C VAL A 7 -4.42 -4.62 12.96
N ILE A 8 -3.52 -4.31 12.02
CA ILE A 8 -2.11 -4.04 12.31
C ILE A 8 -1.84 -2.55 12.10
N ILE A 9 -1.55 -1.86 13.20
CA ILE A 9 -1.20 -0.43 13.21
C ILE A 9 0.31 -0.33 13.40
N VAL A 10 1.02 0.20 12.38
CA VAL A 10 2.47 0.42 12.48
C VAL A 10 2.72 1.87 12.87
N ASN A 11 3.37 2.06 14.00
CA ASN A 11 3.74 3.37 14.54
C ASN A 11 5.24 3.61 14.38
N TYR A 12 5.60 4.80 13.92
CA TYR A 12 6.96 5.34 13.99
C TYR A 12 6.89 6.84 14.22
N ASN A 13 7.17 7.27 15.46
CA ASN A 13 7.11 8.67 15.90
C ASN A 13 5.75 9.33 15.59
N GLY A 14 4.64 8.62 15.88
CA GLY A 14 3.29 9.03 15.51
C GLY A 14 2.42 9.50 16.69
N ILE A 15 2.99 10.00 17.79
CA ILE A 15 2.26 10.34 19.02
C ILE A 15 1.05 11.23 18.77
N SER A 16 1.14 12.19 17.84
CA SER A 16 0.05 13.12 17.52
C SER A 16 -1.14 12.50 16.80
N HIS A 17 -1.03 11.24 16.35
CA HIS A 17 -2.06 10.53 15.57
C HIS A 17 -2.71 9.39 16.34
N LEU A 18 -2.10 8.95 17.45
CA LEU A 18 -2.50 7.75 18.20
C LEU A 18 -3.97 7.76 18.59
N ASP A 19 -4.43 8.87 19.16
CA ASP A 19 -5.78 8.97 19.73
C ASP A 19 -6.86 8.81 18.66
N ASP A 20 -6.75 9.55 17.57
CA ASP A 20 -7.72 9.50 16.48
C ASP A 20 -7.76 8.11 15.86
N CYS A 21 -6.58 7.55 15.56
CA CYS A 21 -6.47 6.26 14.91
C CYS A 21 -7.00 5.13 15.82
N ILE A 22 -6.40 4.92 16.99
CA ILE A 22 -6.71 3.78 17.85
C ILE A 22 -8.14 3.85 18.37
N SER A 23 -8.61 5.04 18.81
CA SER A 23 -9.98 5.20 19.30
C SER A 23 -11.02 4.93 18.23
N SER A 24 -10.74 5.27 16.96
CA SER A 24 -11.65 4.98 15.85
C SER A 24 -11.73 3.48 15.54
N VAL A 25 -10.60 2.77 15.64
CA VAL A 25 -10.56 1.31 15.48
C VAL A 25 -11.32 0.61 16.61
N LEU A 26 -11.15 1.05 17.84
CA LEU A 26 -11.84 0.43 18.99
C LEU A 26 -13.37 0.68 19.00
N LYS A 27 -13.88 1.60 18.18
CA LYS A 27 -15.33 1.90 18.00
C LYS A 27 -15.97 1.14 16.85
N GLN A 28 -15.32 0.11 16.29
CA GLN A 28 -15.90 -0.68 15.21
C GLN A 28 -17.16 -1.41 15.66
N SER A 29 -18.20 -1.43 14.80
CA SER A 29 -19.41 -2.23 14.99
C SER A 29 -19.17 -3.73 14.85
N TYR A 30 -18.17 -4.12 14.06
CA TYR A 30 -17.70 -5.49 13.93
C TYR A 30 -16.84 -5.86 15.15
N THR A 31 -17.21 -6.90 15.89
CA THR A 31 -16.58 -7.22 17.19
C THR A 31 -15.55 -8.36 17.16
N ASN A 32 -15.55 -9.19 16.08
CA ASN A 32 -14.64 -10.33 15.99
C ASN A 32 -13.28 -9.95 15.39
N PHE A 33 -12.56 -9.07 16.06
CA PHE A 33 -11.22 -8.63 15.64
C PHE A 33 -10.26 -8.45 16.82
N GLU A 34 -9.00 -8.39 16.51
CA GLU A 34 -7.92 -7.99 17.41
C GLU A 34 -7.12 -6.83 16.82
N VAL A 35 -6.45 -6.09 17.67
CA VAL A 35 -5.57 -4.98 17.28
C VAL A 35 -4.15 -5.27 17.74
N ILE A 36 -3.21 -5.21 16.81
CA ILE A 36 -1.78 -5.31 17.07
C ILE A 36 -1.16 -3.95 16.78
N PHE A 37 -0.63 -3.33 17.82
CA PHE A 37 0.14 -2.09 17.71
C PHE A 37 1.61 -2.44 17.62
N VAL A 38 2.22 -2.12 16.47
CA VAL A 38 3.64 -2.35 16.22
C VAL A 38 4.38 -1.03 16.39
N ASP A 39 5.12 -0.89 17.47
CA ASP A 39 6.05 0.23 17.63
C ASP A 39 7.35 -0.07 16.88
N ASN A 40 7.58 0.67 15.81
CA ASN A 40 8.66 0.46 14.88
C ASN A 40 9.91 1.28 15.26
N HIS A 41 10.34 1.18 16.53
CA HIS A 41 11.48 1.89 17.12
C HIS A 41 11.24 3.41 17.24
N SER A 42 10.12 3.81 17.84
CA SER A 42 9.81 5.22 18.08
C SER A 42 10.64 5.81 19.21
N SER A 43 10.87 7.12 19.16
CA SER A 43 11.61 7.89 20.18
C SER A 43 10.84 9.11 20.70
N ASP A 44 9.57 9.26 20.30
CA ASP A 44 8.71 10.41 20.64
C ASP A 44 7.81 10.19 21.87
N GLY A 45 7.95 9.06 22.58
CA GLY A 45 7.11 8.69 23.72
C GLY A 45 5.77 8.04 23.34
N SER A 46 5.56 7.78 22.05
CA SER A 46 4.31 7.20 21.53
C SER A 46 4.02 5.79 22.07
N LEU A 47 5.05 4.98 22.30
CA LEU A 47 4.89 3.63 22.84
C LEU A 47 4.36 3.66 24.28
N GLU A 48 4.98 4.45 25.15
CA GLU A 48 4.59 4.61 26.56
C GLU A 48 3.18 5.18 26.67
N TYR A 49 2.88 6.19 25.85
CA TYR A 49 1.55 6.77 25.77
C TYR A 49 0.49 5.75 25.35
N ALA A 50 0.75 4.99 24.28
CA ALA A 50 -0.17 3.97 23.78
C ALA A 50 -0.42 2.87 24.83
N ARG A 51 0.62 2.38 25.51
CA ARG A 51 0.50 1.38 26.60
C ARG A 51 -0.33 1.88 27.77
N SER A 52 -0.14 3.15 28.15
CA SER A 52 -0.90 3.76 29.24
C SER A 52 -2.37 3.95 28.90
N LYS A 53 -2.67 4.41 27.68
CA LYS A 53 -4.04 4.77 27.29
C LYS A 53 -4.85 3.61 26.74
N PHE A 54 -4.20 2.65 26.07
CA PHE A 54 -4.83 1.52 25.41
C PHE A 54 -4.23 0.17 25.85
N PRO A 55 -4.25 -0.17 27.16
CA PRO A 55 -3.51 -1.30 27.73
C PRO A 55 -3.95 -2.68 27.19
N ASN A 56 -5.15 -2.76 26.59
CA ASN A 56 -5.72 -4.02 26.09
C ASN A 56 -5.25 -4.39 24.67
N LEU A 57 -4.39 -3.57 24.04
CA LEU A 57 -3.84 -3.90 22.74
C LEU A 57 -2.69 -4.91 22.87
N THR A 58 -2.46 -5.67 21.78
CA THR A 58 -1.23 -6.45 21.65
C THR A 58 -0.11 -5.53 21.17
N PHE A 59 0.93 -5.36 21.97
CA PHE A 59 2.08 -4.52 21.61
C PHE A 59 3.24 -5.37 21.10
N VAL A 60 3.75 -5.00 19.93
CA VAL A 60 4.97 -5.56 19.33
C VAL A 60 5.97 -4.42 19.17
N VAL A 61 7.18 -4.58 19.71
CA VAL A 61 8.23 -3.56 19.64
C VAL A 61 9.37 -4.09 18.81
N THR A 62 9.95 -3.25 17.94
CA THR A 62 11.11 -3.61 17.12
C THR A 62 12.37 -2.91 17.62
N ASP A 63 13.52 -3.55 17.44
CA ASP A 63 14.83 -3.02 17.88
C ASP A 63 15.37 -1.94 16.95
N GLU A 64 14.80 -1.83 15.72
CA GLU A 64 15.14 -0.84 14.71
C GLU A 64 13.93 -0.49 13.84
N ASN A 65 13.98 0.62 13.12
CA ASN A 65 12.94 0.98 12.16
C ASN A 65 13.04 0.08 10.91
N LEU A 66 12.12 -0.88 10.81
CA LEU A 66 12.03 -1.85 9.71
C LEU A 66 11.30 -1.30 8.47
N GLY A 67 10.86 -0.03 8.49
CA GLY A 67 9.93 0.53 7.52
C GLY A 67 8.51 0.01 7.69
N TYR A 68 7.57 0.55 6.90
CA TYR A 68 6.15 0.22 7.05
C TYR A 68 5.85 -1.27 6.80
N ALA A 69 6.32 -1.79 5.66
CA ALA A 69 6.09 -3.19 5.30
C ALA A 69 6.77 -4.18 6.27
N GLY A 70 7.96 -3.82 6.80
CA GLY A 70 8.62 -4.62 7.86
C GLY A 70 7.83 -4.64 9.15
N GLY A 71 7.27 -3.49 9.54
CA GLY A 71 6.37 -3.38 10.70
C GLY A 71 5.12 -4.25 10.53
N ILE A 72 4.48 -4.24 9.34
CA ILE A 72 3.34 -5.14 9.04
C ILE A 72 3.74 -6.59 9.25
N ASN A 73 4.91 -7.03 8.78
CA ASN A 73 5.37 -8.41 8.95
C ASN A 73 5.61 -8.78 10.41
N ARG A 74 6.08 -7.84 11.22
CA ARG A 74 6.20 -8.06 12.67
C ARG A 74 4.83 -8.26 13.32
N GLY A 75 3.84 -7.45 12.96
CA GLY A 75 2.46 -7.64 13.41
C GLY A 75 1.86 -8.95 12.89
N LEU A 76 2.08 -9.29 11.62
CA LEU A 76 1.58 -10.52 10.99
C LEU A 76 2.03 -11.79 11.73
N ALA A 77 3.25 -11.80 12.26
CA ALA A 77 3.77 -12.93 13.03
C ALA A 77 2.98 -13.21 14.33
N HIS A 78 2.27 -12.21 14.86
CA HIS A 78 1.41 -12.31 16.04
C HIS A 78 -0.08 -12.37 15.70
N ALA A 79 -0.45 -12.18 14.43
CA ALA A 79 -1.83 -12.15 14.00
C ALA A 79 -2.49 -13.53 14.07
N THR A 80 -3.75 -13.57 14.52
CA THR A 80 -4.54 -14.82 14.56
C THR A 80 -5.76 -14.77 13.62
N GLY A 81 -6.07 -13.58 13.06
CA GLY A 81 -7.18 -13.39 12.13
C GLY A 81 -6.97 -14.04 10.77
N GLU A 82 -8.07 -14.42 10.11
CA GLU A 82 -8.08 -14.89 8.72
C GLU A 82 -7.94 -13.73 7.72
N TYR A 83 -8.21 -12.52 8.17
CA TYR A 83 -8.03 -11.28 7.44
C TYR A 83 -7.03 -10.38 8.15
N ILE A 84 -6.19 -9.71 7.39
CA ILE A 84 -5.23 -8.72 7.87
C ILE A 84 -5.64 -7.35 7.34
N ALA A 85 -5.78 -6.40 8.24
CA ALA A 85 -6.08 -4.99 7.95
C ALA A 85 -4.89 -4.10 8.36
N PRO A 86 -3.91 -3.88 7.48
CA PRO A 86 -2.91 -2.84 7.72
C PRO A 86 -3.59 -1.47 7.75
N LEU A 87 -3.25 -0.65 8.74
CA LEU A 87 -3.78 0.69 8.92
C LEU A 87 -2.65 1.66 9.28
N ASN A 88 -2.56 2.75 8.55
CA ASN A 88 -1.63 3.83 8.89
C ASN A 88 -2.06 4.53 10.18
N ILE A 89 -1.08 4.93 11.00
CA ILE A 89 -1.33 5.63 12.26
C ILE A 89 -1.99 7.01 12.06
N ASP A 90 -1.83 7.65 10.90
CA ASP A 90 -2.42 8.93 10.54
C ASP A 90 -3.80 8.81 9.86
N THR A 91 -4.51 7.70 10.15
CA THR A 91 -5.82 7.39 9.56
C THR A 91 -6.88 7.20 10.64
N GLU A 92 -8.04 7.87 10.50
CA GLU A 92 -9.25 7.66 11.27
C GLU A 92 -10.23 6.82 10.46
N VAL A 93 -10.99 5.90 11.09
CA VAL A 93 -11.93 5.02 10.40
C VAL A 93 -13.35 5.14 10.95
N THR A 94 -14.36 4.96 10.09
CA THR A 94 -15.76 4.96 10.51
C THR A 94 -16.13 3.64 11.21
N PRO A 95 -17.23 3.61 12.03
CA PRO A 95 -17.62 2.40 12.76
C PRO A 95 -17.90 1.18 11.89
N ASN A 96 -18.29 1.35 10.63
CA ASN A 96 -18.57 0.26 9.71
C ASN A 96 -17.40 -0.10 8.79
N TRP A 97 -16.21 0.53 9.00
CA TRP A 97 -15.05 0.34 8.13
C TRP A 97 -14.62 -1.13 8.02
N LEU A 98 -14.42 -1.82 9.13
CA LEU A 98 -13.93 -3.20 9.14
C LEU A 98 -15.02 -4.20 8.75
N GLY A 99 -16.23 -4.02 9.28
CA GLY A 99 -17.34 -4.95 9.09
C GLY A 99 -17.75 -5.10 7.64
N SER A 100 -17.91 -4.00 6.90
CA SER A 100 -18.24 -4.05 5.47
C SER A 100 -17.16 -4.73 4.63
N MET A 101 -15.88 -4.51 4.96
CA MET A 101 -14.77 -5.16 4.24
C MET A 101 -14.71 -6.67 4.50
N VAL A 102 -14.95 -7.11 5.75
CA VAL A 102 -15.00 -8.54 6.10
C VAL A 102 -16.17 -9.20 5.40
N ALA A 103 -17.38 -8.64 5.48
CA ALA A 103 -18.58 -9.18 4.85
C ALA A 103 -18.38 -9.34 3.34
N PHE A 104 -17.82 -8.33 2.68
CA PHE A 104 -17.55 -8.40 1.24
C PHE A 104 -16.56 -9.52 0.88
N LEU A 105 -15.47 -9.68 1.62
CA LEU A 105 -14.52 -10.75 1.36
C LEU A 105 -15.12 -12.13 1.65
N ASP A 106 -15.98 -12.28 2.66
CA ASP A 106 -16.65 -13.56 2.95
C ASP A 106 -17.54 -14.01 1.78
N GLU A 107 -18.24 -13.08 1.14
CA GLU A 107 -19.14 -13.35 0.02
C GLU A 107 -18.42 -13.47 -1.33
N ASN A 108 -17.23 -12.88 -1.49
CA ASN A 108 -16.54 -12.76 -2.78
C ASN A 108 -15.19 -13.48 -2.79
N LEU A 109 -15.18 -14.79 -3.02
CA LEU A 109 -13.96 -15.62 -2.99
C LEU A 109 -12.90 -15.20 -4.04
N GLN A 110 -13.29 -14.55 -5.13
CA GLN A 110 -12.38 -14.03 -6.15
C GLN A 110 -11.70 -12.72 -5.74
N ALA A 111 -12.21 -12.04 -4.72
CA ALA A 111 -11.57 -10.87 -4.15
C ALA A 111 -10.42 -11.30 -3.22
N GLY A 112 -9.18 -10.91 -3.55
CA GLY A 112 -8.00 -11.16 -2.71
C GLY A 112 -7.85 -10.10 -1.63
N ALA A 113 -8.22 -8.86 -1.94
CA ALA A 113 -8.21 -7.73 -1.02
C ALA A 113 -9.29 -6.72 -1.37
N VAL A 114 -9.63 -5.89 -0.40
CA VAL A 114 -10.51 -4.74 -0.53
C VAL A 114 -9.90 -3.52 0.13
N THR A 115 -10.24 -2.34 -0.35
CA THR A 115 -9.82 -1.06 0.23
C THR A 115 -11.04 -0.18 0.48
N PRO A 116 -11.07 0.61 1.56
CA PRO A 116 -12.14 1.56 1.80
C PRO A 116 -12.08 2.72 0.79
N LYS A 117 -13.13 3.50 0.73
CA LYS A 117 -13.09 4.86 0.23
C LYS A 117 -12.32 5.71 1.24
N VAL A 118 -11.20 6.27 0.81
CA VAL A 118 -10.37 7.14 1.65
C VAL A 118 -10.68 8.58 1.30
N LEU A 119 -11.09 9.37 2.28
CA LEU A 119 -11.32 10.80 2.17
C LEU A 119 -10.16 11.58 2.81
N LEU A 120 -9.98 12.83 2.40
CA LEU A 120 -9.01 13.72 3.05
C LEU A 120 -9.47 14.03 4.47
N PHE A 121 -8.56 14.00 5.43
CA PHE A 121 -8.87 14.29 6.83
C PHE A 121 -9.34 15.73 7.02
N ASP A 122 -8.64 16.69 6.40
CA ASP A 122 -8.92 18.12 6.53
C ASP A 122 -10.13 18.60 5.69
N ASP A 123 -10.52 17.83 4.67
CA ASP A 123 -11.70 18.11 3.84
C ASP A 123 -12.41 16.78 3.51
N ARG A 124 -13.24 16.33 4.43
CA ARG A 124 -13.96 15.05 4.35
C ARG A 124 -14.98 14.96 3.21
N THR A 125 -15.15 16.03 2.43
CA THR A 125 -15.95 16.04 1.19
C THR A 125 -15.14 15.66 -0.04
N LYS A 126 -13.80 15.54 0.08
CA LYS A 126 -12.90 15.24 -1.01
C LYS A 126 -12.24 13.87 -0.85
N ILE A 127 -12.14 13.19 -1.97
CA ILE A 127 -11.51 11.90 -2.08
C ILE A 127 -9.99 12.06 -1.95
N ASN A 128 -9.36 11.27 -1.06
CA ASN A 128 -7.94 11.00 -1.09
C ASN A 128 -7.64 9.86 -2.05
N ALA A 129 -8.34 8.71 -1.90
CA ALA A 129 -8.19 7.57 -2.79
C ALA A 129 -9.43 6.65 -2.75
N GLN A 130 -9.87 6.19 -3.91
CA GLN A 130 -10.79 5.06 -4.07
C GLN A 130 -10.01 3.88 -4.66
N GLY A 131 -9.02 3.37 -3.90
CA GLY A 131 -7.97 2.48 -4.38
C GLY A 131 -6.92 3.20 -5.23
N LEU A 132 -6.06 2.44 -5.87
CA LEU A 132 -5.02 2.95 -6.76
C LEU A 132 -5.34 2.69 -8.23
N ASN A 133 -4.95 3.64 -9.10
CA ASN A 133 -4.66 3.39 -10.49
C ASN A 133 -3.19 2.99 -10.60
N ILE A 134 -2.93 1.77 -11.05
CA ILE A 134 -1.56 1.26 -11.26
C ILE A 134 -1.31 1.23 -12.76
N HIS A 135 -0.33 2.01 -13.21
CA HIS A 135 0.11 2.03 -14.61
C HIS A 135 0.94 0.77 -14.92
N ILE A 136 0.92 0.30 -16.17
CA ILE A 136 1.67 -0.89 -16.61
C ILE A 136 3.18 -0.79 -16.35
N THR A 137 3.71 0.40 -16.15
CA THR A 137 5.12 0.65 -15.75
C THR A 137 5.35 0.64 -14.25
N GLY A 138 4.35 0.23 -13.45
CA GLY A 138 4.47 0.13 -11.98
C GLY A 138 4.33 1.46 -11.24
N LEU A 139 3.95 2.55 -11.90
CA LEU A 139 3.58 3.79 -11.23
C LEU A 139 2.21 3.64 -10.57
N GLY A 140 2.10 4.03 -9.30
CA GLY A 140 0.85 4.06 -8.54
C GLY A 140 0.33 5.48 -8.35
N PHE A 141 -0.98 5.67 -8.51
CA PHE A 141 -1.66 6.95 -8.36
C PHE A 141 -2.92 6.77 -7.51
N CYS A 142 -3.19 7.71 -6.61
CA CYS A 142 -4.45 7.72 -5.86
C CYS A 142 -5.63 7.95 -6.81
N ARG A 143 -6.52 6.97 -6.93
CA ARG A 143 -7.67 7.08 -7.83
C ARG A 143 -8.65 8.14 -7.31
N ASN A 144 -9.07 9.05 -8.21
CA ASN A 144 -10.00 10.15 -7.93
C ASN A 144 -9.50 11.21 -6.92
N LEU A 145 -8.20 11.32 -6.65
CA LEU A 145 -7.61 12.30 -5.72
C LEU A 145 -8.14 13.71 -5.97
N GLY A 146 -8.62 14.37 -4.90
CA GLY A 146 -9.11 15.75 -4.90
C GLY A 146 -10.50 15.95 -5.50
N LYS A 147 -11.13 14.92 -6.08
CA LYS A 147 -12.52 15.01 -6.54
C LYS A 147 -13.46 15.05 -5.34
N LYS A 148 -14.61 15.71 -5.50
CA LYS A 148 -15.70 15.67 -4.53
C LYS A 148 -16.25 14.24 -4.44
N ASP A 149 -16.54 13.77 -3.24
CA ASP A 149 -17.22 12.50 -3.03
C ASP A 149 -18.65 12.56 -3.62
N ASP A 150 -18.98 11.61 -4.47
CA ASP A 150 -20.29 11.45 -5.09
C ASP A 150 -21.26 10.64 -4.23
N SER A 151 -20.83 10.23 -3.03
CA SER A 151 -21.58 9.39 -2.10
C SER A 151 -22.02 8.04 -2.68
N SER A 152 -21.36 7.58 -3.75
CA SER A 152 -21.60 6.24 -4.28
C SER A 152 -21.33 5.17 -3.23
N VAL A 153 -22.15 4.13 -3.20
CA VAL A 153 -22.03 2.97 -2.30
C VAL A 153 -21.76 1.66 -3.05
N VAL A 154 -21.64 1.74 -4.38
CA VAL A 154 -21.44 0.55 -5.22
C VAL A 154 -19.98 0.10 -5.20
N PRO A 155 -19.69 -1.16 -4.82
CA PRO A 155 -18.32 -1.71 -4.88
C PRO A 155 -17.76 -1.67 -6.30
N GLU A 156 -16.51 -1.20 -6.46
CA GLU A 156 -15.86 -1.11 -7.76
C GLU A 156 -14.59 -1.94 -7.82
N LYS A 157 -14.36 -2.62 -8.96
CA LYS A 157 -13.04 -3.22 -9.23
C LYS A 157 -11.99 -2.14 -9.48
N VAL A 158 -10.89 -2.20 -8.74
CA VAL A 158 -9.79 -1.23 -8.85
C VAL A 158 -8.45 -1.93 -9.09
N PRO A 159 -7.49 -1.34 -9.80
CA PRO A 159 -6.18 -1.95 -10.03
C PRO A 159 -5.43 -2.29 -8.74
N GLY A 160 -5.54 -1.46 -7.70
CA GLY A 160 -4.84 -1.69 -6.44
C GLY A 160 -5.53 -1.10 -5.21
N VAL A 161 -5.10 -1.57 -4.04
CA VAL A 161 -5.53 -1.06 -2.73
C VAL A 161 -4.86 0.27 -2.39
N SER A 162 -5.46 1.07 -1.51
CA SER A 162 -4.81 2.25 -0.91
C SER A 162 -3.92 1.81 0.25
N GLY A 163 -2.64 2.22 0.26
CA GLY A 163 -1.67 1.81 1.26
C GLY A 163 -1.98 2.23 2.69
N CYS A 164 -2.78 3.30 2.87
CA CYS A 164 -3.14 3.73 4.23
C CYS A 164 -4.14 2.80 4.92
N SER A 165 -4.95 2.05 4.14
CA SER A 165 -5.97 1.15 4.70
C SER A 165 -6.46 0.15 3.64
N TYR A 166 -6.41 -1.13 3.96
CA TYR A 166 -7.00 -2.20 3.17
C TYR A 166 -7.23 -3.45 4.03
N LEU A 167 -8.05 -4.38 3.54
CA LEU A 167 -8.21 -5.72 4.12
C LEU A 167 -7.78 -6.76 3.09
N ILE A 168 -6.94 -7.70 3.50
CA ILE A 168 -6.42 -8.78 2.65
C ILE A 168 -6.62 -10.12 3.33
N ARG A 169 -6.86 -11.18 2.56
CA ARG A 169 -6.82 -12.55 3.08
C ARG A 169 -5.42 -12.88 3.60
N ARG A 170 -5.33 -13.28 4.88
CA ARG A 170 -4.05 -13.64 5.51
C ARG A 170 -3.27 -14.67 4.70
N GLN A 171 -3.93 -15.72 4.25
CA GLN A 171 -3.31 -16.77 3.44
C GLN A 171 -2.61 -16.22 2.18
N LEU A 172 -3.20 -15.23 1.50
CA LEU A 172 -2.59 -14.63 0.31
C LEU A 172 -1.37 -13.80 0.67
N LEU A 173 -1.43 -13.04 1.76
CA LEU A 173 -0.30 -12.25 2.23
C LEU A 173 0.87 -13.18 2.65
N GLU A 174 0.59 -14.28 3.34
CA GLU A 174 1.58 -15.29 3.71
C GLU A 174 2.17 -16.01 2.48
N GLN A 175 1.37 -16.34 1.47
CA GLN A 175 1.86 -16.92 0.20
C GLN A 175 2.82 -15.99 -0.54
N MET A 176 2.65 -14.66 -0.41
CA MET A 176 3.59 -13.67 -0.97
C MET A 176 4.89 -13.53 -0.16
N GLY A 177 5.01 -14.23 0.98
CA GLY A 177 6.12 -14.06 1.92
C GLY A 177 5.95 -12.88 2.87
N GLY A 178 4.71 -12.42 3.06
CA GLY A 178 4.36 -11.23 3.84
C GLY A 178 4.30 -9.95 3.00
N ALA A 179 4.20 -8.81 3.67
CA ALA A 179 4.34 -7.49 3.04
C ALA A 179 5.78 -7.31 2.51
N PRO A 180 5.99 -6.56 1.42
CA PRO A 180 7.28 -6.47 0.74
C PRO A 180 8.29 -5.65 1.55
N ALA A 181 8.81 -6.17 2.67
CA ALA A 181 9.72 -5.48 3.59
C ALA A 181 10.98 -4.93 2.93
N TRP A 182 11.42 -5.52 1.80
CA TRP A 182 12.54 -5.04 1.02
C TRP A 182 12.34 -3.64 0.43
N CYS A 183 11.11 -3.16 0.31
CA CYS A 183 10.84 -1.80 -0.16
C CYS A 183 11.02 -0.75 0.94
N PHE A 184 11.08 -1.17 2.22
CA PHE A 184 11.11 -0.33 3.41
C PHE A 184 9.84 0.53 3.52
N MET A 185 9.62 1.44 2.56
CA MET A 185 8.49 2.37 2.49
C MET A 185 8.23 2.77 1.03
N GLY A 186 6.98 2.93 0.68
CA GLY A 186 6.51 3.38 -0.64
C GLY A 186 6.46 2.28 -1.68
N ASN A 187 5.39 2.26 -2.45
CA ASN A 187 5.00 1.22 -3.41
C ASN A 187 4.69 -0.16 -2.79
N ASP A 188 4.63 -0.30 -1.49
CA ASP A 188 4.23 -1.55 -0.84
C ASP A 188 2.80 -1.95 -1.22
N ASP A 189 1.89 -1.00 -1.28
CA ASP A 189 0.52 -1.14 -1.76
C ASP A 189 0.45 -1.52 -3.26
N VAL A 190 1.26 -0.87 -4.09
CA VAL A 190 1.40 -1.21 -5.52
C VAL A 190 1.92 -2.64 -5.68
N ILE A 191 2.94 -3.03 -4.90
CA ILE A 191 3.56 -4.35 -4.98
C ILE A 191 2.57 -5.43 -4.54
N VAL A 192 1.91 -5.26 -3.39
CA VAL A 192 0.89 -6.20 -2.90
C VAL A 192 -0.24 -6.34 -3.92
N SER A 193 -0.72 -5.22 -4.45
CA SER A 193 -1.78 -5.22 -5.47
C SER A 193 -1.36 -5.93 -6.75
N TRP A 194 -0.14 -5.67 -7.23
CA TRP A 194 0.41 -6.30 -8.42
C TRP A 194 0.56 -7.81 -8.25
N LEU A 195 1.03 -8.27 -7.09
CA LEU A 195 1.16 -9.68 -6.78
C LEU A 195 -0.19 -10.38 -6.68
N LEU A 196 -1.19 -9.76 -6.02
CA LEU A 196 -2.57 -10.27 -6.01
C LEU A 196 -3.13 -10.44 -7.43
N ARG A 197 -2.92 -9.43 -8.28
CA ARG A 197 -3.33 -9.50 -9.69
C ARG A 197 -2.60 -10.60 -10.44
N LEU A 198 -1.29 -10.78 -10.20
CA LEU A 198 -0.48 -11.84 -10.79
C LEU A 198 -0.95 -13.24 -10.36
N MET A 199 -1.43 -13.37 -9.13
CA MET A 199 -2.08 -14.57 -8.59
C MET A 199 -3.51 -14.77 -9.13
N GLY A 200 -4.06 -13.85 -9.90
CA GLY A 200 -5.38 -13.95 -10.54
C GLY A 200 -6.52 -13.35 -9.74
N TYR A 201 -6.28 -12.82 -8.54
CA TYR A 201 -7.31 -12.24 -7.68
C TYR A 201 -7.78 -10.85 -8.14
N GLU A 202 -9.03 -10.54 -7.79
CA GLU A 202 -9.62 -9.21 -7.97
C GLU A 202 -9.40 -8.37 -6.72
N ILE A 203 -9.40 -7.04 -6.90
CA ILE A 203 -9.31 -6.04 -5.81
C ILE A 203 -10.50 -5.09 -5.98
N TYR A 204 -11.14 -4.74 -4.87
CA TYR A 204 -12.30 -3.86 -4.88
C TYR A 204 -12.10 -2.66 -3.95
N CYS A 205 -12.66 -1.53 -4.34
CA CYS A 205 -12.92 -0.42 -3.45
C CYS A 205 -14.36 -0.52 -2.96
N LEU A 206 -14.55 -0.39 -1.64
CA LEU A 206 -15.86 -0.42 -1.00
C LEU A 206 -16.23 0.98 -0.50
N PRO A 207 -17.10 1.71 -1.21
CA PRO A 207 -17.41 3.09 -0.84
C PRO A 207 -18.18 3.25 0.48
N GLU A 208 -18.83 2.22 0.98
CA GLU A 208 -19.50 2.21 2.30
C GLU A 208 -18.52 2.04 3.47
N SER A 209 -17.33 1.50 3.21
CA SER A 209 -16.21 1.48 4.14
C SER A 209 -15.43 2.77 3.99
N ILE A 210 -15.36 3.61 5.03
CA ILE A 210 -14.76 4.94 4.94
C ILE A 210 -13.59 5.07 5.91
N ALA A 211 -12.49 5.64 5.41
CA ALA A 211 -11.34 6.08 6.18
C ALA A 211 -11.00 7.54 5.87
N TYR A 212 -10.47 8.27 6.85
CA TYR A 212 -10.01 9.66 6.72
C TYR A 212 -8.50 9.69 6.94
N HIS A 213 -7.75 10.19 5.96
CA HIS A 213 -6.28 10.12 5.96
C HIS A 213 -5.65 11.51 5.97
N LYS A 214 -4.69 11.75 6.87
CA LYS A 214 -3.90 12.99 6.96
C LYS A 214 -2.83 12.97 5.86
N TYR A 215 -3.27 13.07 4.60
CA TYR A 215 -2.46 12.85 3.42
C TYR A 215 -1.50 13.99 3.11
N ASN A 216 -0.23 13.64 2.86
CA ASN A 216 0.79 14.60 2.42
C ASN A 216 1.49 14.13 1.14
N LEU A 217 1.26 14.85 0.03
CA LEU A 217 1.80 14.50 -1.29
C LEU A 217 3.23 15.02 -1.55
N LYS A 218 3.94 15.54 -0.56
CA LYS A 218 5.27 16.09 -0.81
C LYS A 218 6.24 15.02 -1.33
N MET A 219 6.84 15.30 -2.49
CA MET A 219 7.92 14.47 -3.05
C MET A 219 9.27 14.98 -2.54
N SER A 220 10.02 14.12 -1.86
CA SER A 220 11.41 14.38 -1.47
C SER A 220 12.37 13.56 -2.34
N PRO A 221 13.66 13.91 -2.39
CA PRO A 221 14.66 13.10 -3.08
C PRO A 221 14.72 11.65 -2.57
N GLU A 222 14.59 11.46 -1.24
CA GLU A 222 14.55 10.13 -0.64
C GLU A 222 13.32 9.33 -1.08
N LYS A 223 12.14 9.97 -1.06
CA LYS A 223 10.90 9.36 -1.53
C LYS A 223 11.01 8.98 -3.01
N LEU A 224 11.55 9.85 -3.87
CA LEU A 224 11.80 9.53 -5.28
C LEU A 224 12.74 8.34 -5.43
N PHE A 225 13.85 8.30 -4.69
CA PHE A 225 14.77 7.16 -4.70
C PHE A 225 14.08 5.84 -4.38
N ARG A 226 13.29 5.81 -3.30
CA ARG A 226 12.58 4.60 -2.85
C ARG A 226 11.53 4.16 -3.87
N LEU A 227 10.68 5.08 -4.31
CA LEU A 227 9.62 4.79 -5.29
C LEU A 227 10.21 4.23 -6.59
N GLU A 228 11.27 4.85 -7.12
CA GLU A 228 11.90 4.42 -8.36
C GLU A 228 12.63 3.08 -8.23
N LYS A 229 13.40 2.90 -7.16
CA LYS A 229 14.03 1.60 -6.86
C LYS A 229 13.00 0.49 -6.78
N ASN A 230 11.96 0.69 -5.98
CA ASN A 230 10.94 -0.32 -5.71
C ASN A 230 10.13 -0.66 -6.98
N ARG A 231 9.75 0.36 -7.77
CA ARG A 231 9.06 0.21 -9.05
C ARG A 231 9.86 -0.65 -10.03
N GLN A 232 11.14 -0.34 -10.21
CA GLN A 232 11.99 -1.06 -11.16
C GLN A 232 12.23 -2.51 -10.71
N ILE A 233 12.46 -2.75 -9.40
CA ILE A 233 12.57 -4.10 -8.84
C ILE A 233 11.29 -4.90 -9.08
N LEU A 234 10.11 -4.29 -8.86
CA LEU A 234 8.82 -4.93 -9.13
C LEU A 234 8.72 -5.42 -10.57
N LEU A 235 8.98 -4.54 -11.55
CA LEU A 235 8.90 -4.89 -12.97
C LEU A 235 9.87 -6.02 -13.35
N LEU A 236 11.14 -5.90 -12.93
CA LEU A 236 12.17 -6.89 -13.22
C LEU A 236 11.91 -8.24 -12.53
N SER A 237 11.26 -8.24 -11.38
CA SER A 237 10.95 -9.47 -10.64
C SER A 237 9.68 -10.16 -11.14
N THR A 238 8.75 -9.43 -11.72
CA THR A 238 7.43 -9.98 -12.05
C THR A 238 7.21 -10.18 -13.56
N LEU A 239 7.61 -9.27 -14.43
CA LEU A 239 7.32 -9.39 -15.86
C LEU A 239 8.23 -10.40 -16.56
N LYS A 240 7.71 -11.08 -17.60
CA LYS A 240 8.48 -12.00 -18.44
C LYS A 240 9.49 -11.23 -19.30
N PRO A 241 10.64 -11.81 -19.67
CA PRO A 241 11.66 -11.13 -20.46
C PRO A 241 11.13 -10.59 -21.81
N LEU A 242 10.30 -11.37 -22.51
CA LEU A 242 9.68 -10.93 -23.75
C LEU A 242 8.73 -9.75 -23.54
N THR A 243 8.01 -9.70 -22.43
CA THR A 243 7.14 -8.57 -22.08
C THR A 243 7.96 -7.32 -21.78
N LEU A 244 9.06 -7.46 -21.03
CA LEU A 244 9.99 -6.36 -20.76
C LEU A 244 10.57 -5.78 -22.05
N LEU A 245 10.93 -6.64 -23.02
CA LEU A 245 11.43 -6.23 -24.32
C LEU A 245 10.34 -5.54 -25.15
N ALA A 246 9.15 -6.13 -25.25
CA ALA A 246 8.04 -5.58 -26.02
C ALA A 246 7.56 -4.22 -25.48
N CYS A 247 7.59 -4.02 -24.15
CA CYS A 247 7.17 -2.77 -23.51
C CYS A 247 8.33 -1.77 -23.32
N LEU A 248 9.53 -2.09 -23.79
CA LEU A 248 10.70 -1.24 -23.63
C LEU A 248 10.48 0.22 -24.06
N PRO A 249 9.83 0.53 -25.21
CA PRO A 249 9.57 1.93 -25.60
C PRO A 249 8.75 2.70 -24.55
N ILE A 250 7.73 2.07 -23.97
CA ILE A 250 6.88 2.70 -22.93
C ILE A 250 7.68 2.89 -21.66
N PHE A 251 8.49 1.91 -21.27
CA PHE A 251 9.35 2.02 -20.08
C PHE A 251 10.37 3.15 -20.25
N LEU A 252 11.03 3.25 -21.41
CA LEU A 252 11.98 4.33 -21.70
C LEU A 252 11.30 5.71 -21.72
N ALA A 253 10.09 5.83 -22.24
CA ALA A 253 9.34 7.08 -22.23
C ALA A 253 9.05 7.54 -20.78
N VAL A 254 8.61 6.63 -19.91
CA VAL A 254 8.38 6.94 -18.49
C VAL A 254 9.70 7.24 -17.77
N GLU A 255 10.78 6.52 -18.05
CA GLU A 255 12.11 6.81 -17.50
C GLU A 255 12.56 8.23 -17.88
N LEU A 256 12.38 8.62 -19.14
CA LEU A 256 12.70 9.97 -19.61
C LEU A 256 11.89 11.04 -18.88
N LEU A 257 10.58 10.84 -18.69
CA LEU A 257 9.73 11.77 -17.94
C LEU A 257 10.23 11.94 -16.49
N ILE A 258 10.62 10.86 -15.83
CA ILE A 258 11.13 10.92 -14.44
C ILE A 258 12.51 11.60 -14.40
N ILE A 259 13.36 11.39 -15.40
CA ILE A 259 14.65 12.09 -15.53
C ILE A 259 14.43 13.59 -15.74
N ILE A 260 13.51 13.99 -16.62
CA ILE A 260 13.15 15.39 -16.85
C ILE A 260 12.64 16.02 -15.54
N TYR A 261 11.76 15.32 -14.82
CA TYR A 261 11.31 15.76 -13.50
C TYR A 261 12.47 15.96 -12.52
N ALA A 262 13.39 14.99 -12.43
CA ALA A 262 14.53 15.08 -11.53
C ALA A 262 15.48 16.23 -11.90
N LEU A 263 15.68 16.49 -13.20
CA LEU A 263 16.45 17.65 -13.70
C LEU A 263 15.78 18.96 -13.30
N ALA A 264 14.48 19.10 -13.46
CA ALA A 264 13.72 20.29 -13.10
C ALA A 264 13.75 20.58 -11.58
N LYS A 265 13.79 19.51 -10.72
CA LYS A 265 13.83 19.65 -9.25
C LYS A 265 15.26 19.82 -8.69
N GLY A 266 16.30 19.55 -9.47
CA GLY A 266 17.69 19.86 -9.13
C GLY A 266 18.53 18.64 -8.70
N ARG A 267 19.78 18.93 -8.32
CA ARG A 267 20.86 17.94 -8.14
C ARG A 267 20.53 16.79 -7.17
N SER A 268 19.81 17.06 -6.09
CA SER A 268 19.44 16.03 -5.10
C SER A 268 18.48 14.99 -5.69
N TYR A 269 17.54 15.40 -6.55
CA TYR A 269 16.63 14.51 -7.25
C TYR A 269 17.34 13.69 -8.35
N ILE A 270 18.29 14.31 -9.04
CA ILE A 270 19.13 13.59 -10.02
C ILE A 270 19.92 12.48 -9.29
N LYS A 271 20.59 12.81 -8.17
CA LYS A 271 21.30 11.82 -7.35
C LYS A 271 20.38 10.70 -6.89
N ALA A 272 19.17 11.02 -6.47
CA ALA A 272 18.15 10.04 -6.07
C ALA A 272 17.80 9.10 -7.23
N LYS A 273 17.53 9.62 -8.42
CA LYS A 273 17.22 8.81 -9.61
C LYS A 273 18.39 7.92 -10.04
N LEU A 274 19.59 8.47 -10.12
CA LEU A 274 20.78 7.68 -10.46
C LEU A 274 21.11 6.65 -9.39
N GLY A 275 20.92 6.99 -8.11
CA GLY A 275 21.05 6.06 -6.99
C GLY A 275 20.08 4.89 -7.07
N ALA A 276 18.82 5.13 -7.49
CA ALA A 276 17.83 4.08 -7.71
C ALA A 276 18.28 3.11 -8.82
N LEU A 277 18.81 3.62 -9.93
CA LEU A 277 19.36 2.79 -11.01
C LEU A 277 20.57 1.98 -10.53
N ALA A 278 21.51 2.62 -9.82
CA ALA A 278 22.69 1.95 -9.28
C ALA A 278 22.34 0.84 -8.27
N SER A 279 21.25 1.02 -7.51
CA SER A 279 20.78 0.01 -6.54
C SER A 279 20.34 -1.28 -7.21
N LEU A 280 19.80 -1.24 -8.43
CA LEU A 280 19.42 -2.45 -9.19
C LEU A 280 20.62 -3.36 -9.45
N TRP A 281 21.74 -2.77 -9.78
CA TRP A 281 22.96 -3.54 -10.00
C TRP A 281 23.50 -4.13 -8.70
N ARG A 282 23.47 -3.37 -7.61
CA ARG A 282 23.87 -3.84 -6.27
C ARG A 282 22.97 -4.96 -5.77
N GLU A 283 21.67 -4.83 -5.98
CA GLU A 283 20.65 -5.80 -5.52
C GLU A 283 20.34 -6.90 -6.55
N ARG A 284 21.08 -7.02 -7.64
CA ARG A 284 20.75 -7.95 -8.75
C ARG A 284 20.56 -9.41 -8.32
N ARG A 285 21.25 -9.86 -7.26
CA ARG A 285 21.08 -11.22 -6.71
C ARG A 285 19.70 -11.34 -6.04
N HIS A 286 19.31 -10.36 -5.22
CA HIS A 286 18.01 -10.32 -4.57
C HIS A 286 16.85 -10.16 -5.59
N VAL A 287 17.05 -9.36 -6.64
CA VAL A 287 16.09 -9.26 -7.75
C VAL A 287 15.87 -10.62 -8.43
N LYS A 288 16.94 -11.37 -8.70
CA LYS A 288 16.86 -12.73 -9.26
C LYS A 288 16.14 -13.70 -8.32
N GLN A 289 16.41 -13.61 -7.03
CA GLN A 289 15.73 -14.43 -6.01
C GLN A 289 14.23 -14.11 -5.97
N ARG A 290 13.85 -12.83 -5.81
CA ARG A 290 12.44 -12.38 -5.84
C ARG A 290 11.74 -12.79 -7.13
N ARG A 291 12.45 -12.72 -8.25
CA ARG A 291 11.90 -13.18 -9.52
C ARG A 291 11.51 -14.65 -9.48
N ARG A 292 12.34 -15.52 -8.90
CA ARG A 292 12.01 -16.95 -8.74
C ARG A 292 10.76 -17.11 -7.86
N GLU A 293 10.73 -16.44 -6.72
CA GLU A 293 9.61 -16.48 -5.77
C GLU A 293 8.31 -15.96 -6.42
N TYR A 294 8.31 -14.80 -7.06
CA TYR A 294 7.12 -14.20 -7.65
C TYR A 294 6.62 -14.93 -8.92
N GLN A 295 7.51 -15.58 -9.66
CA GLN A 295 7.08 -16.43 -10.79
C GLN A 295 6.34 -17.69 -10.30
N LEU A 296 6.62 -18.21 -9.10
CA LEU A 296 5.86 -19.32 -8.50
C LEU A 296 4.43 -18.90 -8.11
N LEU A 297 4.22 -17.63 -7.77
CA LEU A 297 2.89 -17.09 -7.46
C LEU A 297 2.03 -16.87 -8.72
N ARG A 298 2.63 -16.83 -9.90
CA ARG A 298 1.97 -16.46 -11.13
C ARG A 298 0.90 -17.48 -11.55
N LYS A 299 -0.33 -16.98 -11.71
CA LYS A 299 -1.48 -17.74 -12.25
C LYS A 299 -1.98 -17.19 -13.58
N ILE A 300 -1.59 -15.94 -13.94
CA ILE A 300 -2.04 -15.30 -15.18
C ILE A 300 -0.86 -14.82 -16.05
N SER A 301 -1.12 -14.62 -17.33
CA SER A 301 -0.13 -14.03 -18.25
C SER A 301 0.07 -12.53 -18.00
N ASP A 302 1.18 -11.95 -18.52
CA ASP A 302 1.41 -10.50 -18.44
C ASP A 302 0.34 -9.71 -19.21
N PHE A 303 -0.18 -10.26 -20.31
CA PHE A 303 -1.29 -9.65 -21.04
C PHE A 303 -2.56 -9.57 -20.19
N ALA A 304 -2.92 -10.66 -19.49
CA ALA A 304 -4.06 -10.69 -18.58
C ALA A 304 -3.86 -9.77 -17.37
N LEU A 305 -2.62 -9.62 -16.89
CA LEU A 305 -2.24 -8.65 -15.87
C LEU A 305 -2.46 -7.22 -16.35
N PHE A 306 -1.93 -6.86 -17.53
CA PHE A 306 -2.04 -5.51 -18.09
C PHE A 306 -3.48 -5.07 -18.37
N ARG A 307 -4.38 -6.00 -18.70
CA ARG A 307 -5.83 -5.72 -18.80
C ARG A 307 -6.48 -5.29 -17.48
N ARG A 308 -5.86 -5.56 -16.34
CA ARG A 308 -6.32 -5.18 -15.01
C ARG A 308 -5.63 -3.91 -14.48
N LEU A 309 -4.69 -3.36 -15.24
CA LEU A 309 -3.92 -2.16 -14.94
C LEU A 309 -4.31 -1.01 -15.87
N LYS A 310 -3.70 0.15 -15.69
CA LYS A 310 -3.94 1.34 -16.51
C LYS A 310 -2.83 1.55 -17.53
N TRP A 311 -3.22 1.99 -18.72
CA TRP A 311 -2.32 2.40 -19.79
C TRP A 311 -2.12 3.92 -19.83
N ASN A 312 -3.04 4.68 -19.22
CA ASN A 312 -2.98 6.13 -19.16
C ASN A 312 -2.31 6.58 -17.85
N LEU A 313 -1.43 7.59 -17.95
CA LEU A 313 -0.85 8.26 -16.80
C LEU A 313 -1.86 9.25 -16.20
N GLU A 314 -1.82 9.41 -14.87
CA GLU A 314 -2.62 10.39 -14.14
C GLU A 314 -1.91 11.75 -14.16
N TRP A 315 -2.00 12.44 -15.29
CA TRP A 315 -1.28 13.70 -15.53
C TRP A 315 -1.57 14.77 -14.48
N ALA A 316 -2.80 14.85 -13.96
CA ALA A 316 -3.16 15.81 -12.91
C ALA A 316 -2.32 15.58 -11.65
N GLN A 317 -2.12 14.34 -11.21
CA GLN A 317 -1.30 14.03 -10.04
C GLN A 317 0.19 14.25 -10.33
N LEU A 318 0.69 13.87 -11.51
CA LEU A 318 2.07 14.14 -11.91
C LEU A 318 2.37 15.63 -11.89
N LEU A 319 1.47 16.47 -12.39
CA LEU A 319 1.62 17.94 -12.39
C LEU A 319 1.50 18.55 -10.98
N HIS A 320 0.70 17.97 -10.08
CA HIS A 320 0.66 18.41 -8.68
C HIS A 320 1.94 18.08 -7.91
N ILE A 321 2.58 16.96 -8.20
CA ILE A 321 3.88 16.59 -7.64
C ILE A 321 4.98 17.58 -8.11
N THR A 322 4.77 18.24 -9.25
CA THR A 322 5.73 19.20 -9.82
C THR A 322 5.60 20.62 -9.24
N ARG A 323 4.48 20.97 -8.65
CA ARG A 323 4.26 22.24 -7.93
C ARG A 323 4.65 22.11 -6.47
#